data_bcad820e11f2b70a94ec3566f92d5d8f
#
_entry.id   bcad820e11f2b70a94ec3566f92d5d8f
#
_cell.length_a   1.000
_cell.length_b   1.000
_cell.length_c   1.000
_cell.angle_alpha   90.00
_cell.angle_beta   90.00
_cell.angle_gamma   90.00
#
_symmetry.space_group_name_H-M   'P 1'
#
loop_
_entity.id
_entity.type
_entity.pdbx_description
1 polymer ?
#
loop_
_entity_poly.entity_id
_entity_poly.type
_entity_poly.pdbx_seq_one_letter_code
_entity_poly.pdbx_strand_id
1 'polypeptide(L)'
;LVLVYRPEALKRHLAKRAVAKLLIKAGYDPGAGVDACLHRLRHRMEGREFPHEVGLFLGYPPEDVAGFCRYCGQKYKYCGHWKVYGDVDQAKALFEQYDRCRDALCRRVGMGLSIVQIFPVV
;
A
#
# COMPACT_ATOMS: atom_id res chain seq x y z
N LEU A 1 1.08 4.90 -13.44
CA LEU A 1 1.45 4.74 -12.03
C LEU A 1 2.70 3.87 -11.89
N VAL A 2 3.54 4.24 -10.96
CA VAL A 2 4.79 3.52 -10.67
C VAL A 2 4.77 3.12 -9.19
N LEU A 3 4.96 1.83 -8.92
CA LEU A 3 5.15 1.33 -7.57
C LEU A 3 6.63 1.05 -7.34
N VAL A 4 7.21 1.71 -6.34
CA VAL A 4 8.58 1.45 -5.89
C VAL A 4 8.49 0.62 -4.61
N TYR A 5 9.18 -0.53 -4.59
CA TYR A 5 9.12 -1.44 -3.45
C TYR A 5 10.44 -2.15 -3.22
N ARG A 6 10.61 -2.65 -2.01
CA ARG A 6 11.73 -3.53 -1.65
C ARG A 6 11.21 -4.97 -1.69
N PRO A 7 11.74 -5.84 -2.57
CA PRO A 7 11.18 -7.17 -2.80
C PRO A 7 11.02 -8.01 -1.52
N GLU A 8 12.05 -8.07 -0.69
CA GLU A 8 12.00 -8.87 0.54
C GLU A 8 11.04 -8.29 1.59
N ALA A 9 10.99 -6.96 1.72
CA ALA A 9 10.06 -6.30 2.64
C ALA A 9 8.62 -6.51 2.21
N LEU A 10 8.34 -6.37 0.91
CA LEU A 10 7.00 -6.60 0.37
C LEU A 10 6.59 -8.06 0.53
N LYS A 11 7.49 -8.99 0.24
CA LYS A 11 7.26 -10.42 0.41
C LYS A 11 6.85 -10.75 1.85
N ARG A 12 7.59 -10.23 2.84
CA ARG A 12 7.27 -10.43 4.25
C ARG A 12 5.92 -9.82 4.63
N HIS A 13 5.63 -8.62 4.11
CA HIS A 13 4.38 -7.93 4.40
C HIS A 13 3.18 -8.67 3.84
N LEU A 14 3.24 -9.11 2.59
CA LEU A 14 2.14 -9.86 1.96
C LEU A 14 1.95 -11.25 2.55
N ALA A 15 2.97 -11.80 3.21
CA ALA A 15 2.89 -13.08 3.91
C ALA A 15 2.25 -12.98 5.29
N LYS A 16 2.07 -11.79 5.84
CA LYS A 16 1.39 -11.60 7.13
C LYS A 16 -0.03 -12.15 7.03
N ARG A 17 -0.44 -12.89 8.05
CA ARG A 17 -1.74 -13.60 8.05
C ARG A 17 -2.92 -12.69 7.73
N ALA A 18 -2.99 -11.52 8.38
CA ALA A 18 -4.09 -10.58 8.17
C ALA A 18 -4.10 -10.02 6.74
N VAL A 19 -2.93 -9.73 6.18
CA VAL A 19 -2.77 -9.21 4.80
C VAL A 19 -3.12 -10.29 3.79
N ALA A 20 -2.55 -11.49 3.95
CA ALA A 20 -2.80 -12.62 3.05
C ALA A 20 -4.29 -12.98 2.99
N LYS A 21 -4.95 -12.98 4.13
CA LYS A 21 -6.39 -13.27 4.23
C LYS A 21 -7.22 -12.28 3.41
N LEU A 22 -6.91 -10.99 3.49
CA LEU A 22 -7.61 -9.97 2.73
C LEU A 22 -7.30 -10.07 1.22
N LEU A 23 -6.06 -10.40 0.87
CA LEU A 23 -5.68 -10.62 -0.52
C LEU A 23 -6.44 -11.79 -1.14
N ILE A 24 -6.55 -12.91 -0.43
CA ILE A 24 -7.31 -14.08 -0.89
C ILE A 24 -8.77 -13.68 -1.13
N LYS A 25 -9.35 -12.94 -0.20
CA LYS A 25 -10.73 -12.46 -0.32
C LYS A 25 -10.92 -11.55 -1.54
N ALA A 26 -9.89 -10.79 -1.91
CA ALA A 26 -9.90 -9.91 -3.07
C ALA A 26 -9.56 -10.62 -4.40
N GLY A 27 -9.31 -11.92 -4.36
CA GLY A 27 -9.04 -12.72 -5.56
C GLY A 27 -7.57 -12.89 -5.90
N TYR A 28 -6.68 -12.60 -4.96
CA TYR A 28 -5.23 -12.80 -5.11
C TYR A 28 -4.83 -14.17 -4.60
N ASP A 29 -3.66 -14.63 -5.05
CA ASP A 29 -3.02 -15.85 -4.54
C ASP A 29 -1.64 -15.51 -3.95
N PRO A 30 -1.57 -15.18 -2.65
CA PRO A 30 -0.29 -14.87 -2.01
C PRO A 30 0.70 -16.05 -2.04
N GLY A 31 0.20 -17.28 -2.10
CA GLY A 31 1.04 -18.46 -2.21
C GLY A 31 1.79 -18.58 -3.52
N ALA A 32 1.32 -17.93 -4.58
CA ALA A 32 1.98 -17.91 -5.87
C ALA A 32 3.16 -16.92 -5.95
N GLY A 33 3.37 -16.12 -4.91
CA GLY A 33 4.49 -15.19 -4.80
C GLY A 33 4.15 -13.73 -5.07
N VAL A 34 5.11 -12.86 -4.81
CA VAL A 34 4.97 -11.40 -4.96
C VAL A 34 4.69 -11.00 -6.40
N ASP A 35 5.43 -11.59 -7.35
CA ASP A 35 5.28 -11.24 -8.77
C ASP A 35 3.87 -11.54 -9.29
N ALA A 36 3.29 -12.67 -8.88
CA ALA A 36 1.93 -13.03 -9.23
C ALA A 36 0.92 -12.02 -8.66
N CYS A 37 1.11 -11.61 -7.41
CA CYS A 37 0.26 -10.61 -6.76
C CYS A 37 0.37 -9.24 -7.46
N LEU A 38 1.58 -8.81 -7.80
CA LEU A 38 1.81 -7.55 -8.51
C LEU A 38 1.21 -7.57 -9.91
N HIS A 39 1.32 -8.71 -10.62
CA HIS A 39 0.72 -8.88 -11.93
C HIS A 39 -0.82 -8.76 -11.86
N ARG A 40 -1.42 -9.38 -10.85
CA ARG A 40 -2.86 -9.29 -10.62
C ARG A 40 -3.27 -7.86 -10.28
N LEU A 41 -2.52 -7.18 -9.40
CA LEU A 41 -2.77 -5.78 -9.05
C LEU A 41 -2.73 -4.88 -10.29
N ARG A 42 -1.71 -5.04 -11.12
CA ARG A 42 -1.57 -4.28 -12.36
C ARG A 42 -2.79 -4.47 -13.25
N HIS A 43 -3.24 -5.70 -13.41
CA HIS A 43 -4.43 -6.00 -14.21
C HIS A 43 -5.68 -5.34 -13.63
N ARG A 44 -5.85 -5.37 -12.31
CA ARG A 44 -6.98 -4.72 -11.65
C ARG A 44 -6.93 -3.20 -11.74
N MET A 45 -5.74 -2.61 -11.74
CA MET A 45 -5.55 -1.15 -11.92
C MET A 45 -5.95 -0.66 -13.31
N GLU A 46 -5.97 -1.54 -14.30
CA GLU A 46 -6.41 -1.25 -15.67
C GLU A 46 -7.94 -1.30 -15.81
N GLY A 47 -8.65 -1.80 -14.79
CA GLY A 47 -10.10 -1.91 -14.79
C GLY A 47 -10.80 -0.57 -14.53
N ARG A 48 -12.13 -0.59 -14.58
CA ARG A 48 -12.97 0.61 -14.38
C ARG A 48 -13.04 1.03 -12.91
N GLU A 49 -12.98 0.07 -11.98
CA GLU A 49 -13.04 0.35 -10.56
C GLU A 49 -11.64 0.37 -9.96
N PHE A 50 -11.42 1.33 -9.07
CA PHE A 50 -10.15 1.44 -8.37
C PHE A 50 -10.05 0.31 -7.32
N PRO A 51 -8.96 -0.50 -7.37
CA PRO A 51 -8.82 -1.61 -6.41
C PRO A 51 -8.39 -1.09 -5.04
N HIS A 52 -9.29 -1.09 -4.07
CA HIS A 52 -9.00 -0.60 -2.73
C HIS A 52 -7.95 -1.44 -1.99
N GLU A 53 -7.77 -2.69 -2.38
CA GLU A 53 -6.72 -3.57 -1.85
C GLU A 53 -5.30 -3.10 -2.16
N VAL A 54 -5.12 -2.09 -3.01
CA VAL A 54 -3.80 -1.48 -3.25
C VAL A 54 -3.17 -0.98 -1.95
N GLY A 55 -3.99 -0.59 -0.97
CA GLY A 55 -3.50 -0.18 0.34
C GLY A 55 -2.67 -1.25 1.04
N LEU A 56 -2.97 -2.54 0.82
CA LEU A 56 -2.19 -3.64 1.36
C LEU A 56 -0.76 -3.66 0.81
N PHE A 57 -0.59 -3.31 -0.46
CA PHE A 57 0.73 -3.21 -1.11
C PHE A 57 1.50 -1.96 -0.67
N LEU A 58 0.79 -0.91 -0.27
CA LEU A 58 1.38 0.35 0.20
C LEU A 58 1.74 0.32 1.69
N GLY A 59 1.42 -0.77 2.38
CA GLY A 59 1.73 -0.92 3.80
C GLY A 59 0.70 -0.32 4.74
N TYR A 60 -0.51 -0.02 4.27
CA TYR A 60 -1.59 0.43 5.15
C TYR A 60 -1.96 -0.70 6.13
N PRO A 61 -2.36 -0.36 7.37
CA PRO A 61 -2.83 -1.38 8.30
C PRO A 61 -3.98 -2.20 7.69
N PRO A 62 -3.93 -3.54 7.78
CA PRO A 62 -4.97 -4.37 7.17
C PRO A 62 -6.37 -4.08 7.70
N GLU A 63 -6.51 -3.73 8.97
CA GLU A 63 -7.80 -3.35 9.56
C GLU A 63 -8.38 -2.08 8.93
N ASP A 64 -7.55 -1.16 8.48
CA ASP A 64 -8.01 0.06 7.81
C ASP A 64 -8.50 -0.24 6.39
N VAL A 65 -7.80 -1.10 5.67
CA VAL A 65 -8.22 -1.56 4.34
C VAL A 65 -9.53 -2.34 4.43
N ALA A 66 -9.61 -3.26 5.38
CA ALA A 66 -10.82 -4.05 5.60
C ALA A 66 -12.02 -3.17 5.99
N GLY A 67 -11.80 -2.19 6.87
CA GLY A 67 -12.84 -1.26 7.29
C GLY A 67 -13.35 -0.40 6.15
N PHE A 68 -12.45 0.10 5.31
CA PHE A 68 -12.84 0.86 4.13
C PHE A 68 -13.73 0.05 3.19
N CYS A 69 -13.35 -1.19 2.92
CA CYS A 69 -14.14 -2.08 2.07
C CYS A 69 -15.50 -2.41 2.70
N ARG A 70 -15.53 -2.65 4.01
CA ARG A 70 -16.76 -3.02 4.73
C ARG A 70 -17.76 -1.88 4.80
N TYR A 71 -17.30 -0.66 5.05
CA TYR A 71 -18.15 0.51 5.27
C TYR A 71 -18.18 1.48 4.09
N CYS A 72 -17.63 1.09 2.96
CA CYS A 72 -17.59 1.92 1.73
C CYS A 72 -17.03 3.32 2.00
N GLY A 73 -16.00 3.40 2.83
CA GLY A 73 -15.37 4.65 3.20
C GLY A 73 -16.13 5.49 4.23
N GLN A 74 -17.21 4.95 4.81
CA GLN A 74 -17.98 5.61 5.88
C GLN A 74 -17.56 5.11 7.26
N LYS A 75 -18.02 5.77 8.32
CA LYS A 75 -17.82 5.35 9.72
C LYS A 75 -16.35 5.23 10.16
N TYR A 76 -15.45 5.94 9.52
CA TYR A 76 -14.04 5.98 9.91
C TYR A 76 -13.85 6.76 11.23
N LYS A 77 -12.81 6.40 11.97
CA LYS A 77 -12.44 7.07 13.22
C LYS A 77 -11.63 8.35 12.99
N TYR A 78 -10.82 8.37 11.95
CA TYR A 78 -9.92 9.45 11.60
C TYR A 78 -9.61 9.41 10.12
N CYS A 79 -9.41 10.55 9.49
CA CYS A 79 -9.06 10.64 8.08
C CYS A 79 -7.74 11.41 7.93
N GLY A 80 -6.69 10.74 7.49
CA GLY A 80 -5.39 11.31 7.14
C GLY A 80 -5.03 10.95 5.71
N HIS A 81 -3.86 10.32 5.50
CA HIS A 81 -3.50 9.79 4.19
C HIS A 81 -4.47 8.72 3.71
N TRP A 82 -5.09 8.04 4.66
CA TRP A 82 -6.20 7.09 4.40
C TRP A 82 -7.20 7.18 5.56
N LYS A 83 -8.35 6.56 5.38
CA LYS A 83 -9.37 6.50 6.43
C LYS A 83 -9.06 5.39 7.43
N VAL A 84 -8.98 5.74 8.70
CA VAL A 84 -8.56 4.86 9.78
C VAL A 84 -9.77 4.22 10.45
N TYR A 85 -9.75 2.90 10.56
CA TYR A 85 -10.78 2.09 11.22
C TYR A 85 -10.22 1.32 12.44
N GLY A 86 -8.92 1.16 12.51
CA GLY A 86 -8.21 0.47 13.59
C GLY A 86 -7.61 1.42 14.60
N ASP A 87 -6.31 1.26 14.86
CA ASP A 87 -5.55 2.05 15.83
C ASP A 87 -5.16 3.41 15.22
N VAL A 88 -5.78 4.48 15.74
CA VAL A 88 -5.56 5.83 15.25
C VAL A 88 -4.14 6.32 15.52
N ASP A 89 -3.59 6.04 16.70
CA ASP A 89 -2.24 6.49 17.07
C ASP A 89 -1.17 5.82 16.19
N GLN A 90 -1.31 4.54 15.94
CA GLN A 90 -0.44 3.81 15.03
C GLN A 90 -0.53 4.38 13.61
N ALA A 91 -1.73 4.67 13.14
CA ALA A 91 -1.94 5.24 11.81
C ALA A 91 -1.32 6.64 11.69
N LYS A 92 -1.45 7.48 12.71
CA LYS A 92 -0.83 8.82 12.73
C LYS A 92 0.70 8.73 12.68
N ALA A 93 1.29 7.77 13.38
CA ALA A 93 2.74 7.55 13.32
C ALA A 93 3.19 7.15 11.90
N LEU A 94 2.41 6.31 11.21
CA LEU A 94 2.67 5.95 9.82
C LEU A 94 2.49 7.15 8.88
N PHE A 95 1.49 8.00 9.10
CA PHE A 95 1.29 9.23 8.32
C PHE A 95 2.51 10.15 8.42
N GLU A 96 3.05 10.33 9.60
CA GLU A 96 4.27 11.13 9.79
C GLU A 96 5.46 10.53 9.06
N GLN A 97 5.62 9.21 9.09
CA GLN A 97 6.68 8.51 8.38
C GLN A 97 6.54 8.69 6.87
N TYR A 98 5.33 8.58 6.34
CA TYR A 98 5.07 8.78 4.92
C TYR A 98 5.31 10.22 4.50
N ASP A 99 4.95 11.18 5.34
CA ASP A 99 5.24 12.61 5.10
C ASP A 99 6.74 12.86 5.00
N ARG A 100 7.53 12.30 5.91
CA ARG A 100 9.00 12.42 5.86
C ARG A 100 9.58 11.81 4.59
N CYS A 101 9.08 10.64 4.20
CA CYS A 101 9.53 9.98 2.96
C CYS A 101 9.17 10.80 1.73
N ARG A 102 7.96 11.34 1.68
CA ARG A 102 7.50 12.21 0.58
C ARG A 102 8.35 13.47 0.49
N ASP A 103 8.60 14.13 1.61
CA ASP A 103 9.39 15.36 1.64
C ASP A 103 10.82 15.11 1.17
N ALA A 104 11.42 13.99 1.59
CA ALA A 104 12.76 13.59 1.13
C ALA A 104 12.76 13.31 -0.38
N LEU A 105 11.75 12.64 -0.89
CA LEU A 105 11.60 12.37 -2.33
C LEU A 105 11.42 13.66 -3.11
N CYS A 106 10.56 14.55 -2.65
CA CYS A 106 10.31 15.84 -3.30
C CYS A 106 11.59 16.69 -3.36
N ARG A 107 12.41 16.70 -2.32
CA ARG A 107 13.70 17.41 -2.32
C ARG A 107 14.63 16.86 -3.40
N ARG A 108 14.73 15.54 -3.53
CA ARG A 108 15.59 14.89 -4.52
C ARG A 108 15.12 15.15 -5.94
N VAL A 109 13.82 15.08 -6.18
CA VAL A 109 13.23 15.43 -7.48
C VAL A 109 13.47 16.91 -7.79
N GLY A 110 13.33 17.80 -6.81
CA GLY A 110 13.63 19.22 -6.95
C GLY A 110 15.11 19.51 -7.28
N MET A 111 16.01 18.61 -6.91
CA MET A 111 17.43 18.66 -7.28
C MET A 111 17.72 18.13 -8.70
N GLY A 112 16.71 17.71 -9.44
CA GLY A 112 16.83 17.21 -10.80
C GLY A 112 17.07 15.71 -10.91
N LEU A 113 16.98 14.95 -9.80
CA LEU A 113 17.16 13.50 -9.83
C LEU A 113 15.91 12.81 -10.37
N SER A 114 16.13 11.80 -11.23
CA SER A 114 15.05 10.94 -11.72
C SER A 114 14.68 9.87 -10.69
N ILE A 115 13.52 9.24 -10.85
CA ILE A 115 13.08 8.13 -9.99
C ILE A 115 14.11 6.99 -9.99
N VAL A 116 14.68 6.66 -11.15
CA VAL A 116 15.70 5.60 -11.26
C VAL A 116 16.97 5.95 -10.51
N GLN A 117 17.36 7.24 -10.49
CA GLN A 117 18.53 7.68 -9.75
C GLN A 117 18.30 7.68 -8.23
N ILE A 118 17.07 7.98 -7.79
CA ILE A 118 16.71 7.99 -6.37
C ILE A 118 16.57 6.55 -5.85
N PHE A 119 15.99 5.65 -6.66
CA PHE A 119 15.74 4.26 -6.31
C PHE A 119 16.44 3.34 -7.33
N PRO A 120 17.77 3.20 -7.25
CA PRO A 120 18.48 2.35 -8.20
C PRO A 120 18.03 0.89 -8.06
N VAL A 121 17.83 0.25 -9.20
CA VAL A 121 17.54 -1.19 -9.26
C VAL A 121 18.85 -1.94 -9.05
N VAL A 122 18.89 -2.78 -8.04
CA VAL A 122 20.07 -3.57 -7.70
C VAL A 122 19.95 -4.96 -8.29
#